data_c9ac7a99fb61a8502c3bb212b2192d71
#
_entry.id   c9ac7a99fb61a8502c3bb212b2192d71
#
_cell.length_a   1.000
_cell.length_b   1.000
_cell.length_c   1.000
_cell.angle_alpha   90.00
_cell.angle_beta   90.00
_cell.angle_gamma   90.00
#
_symmetry.space_group_name_H-M   'P 1'
#
loop_
_entity.id
_entity.type
_entity.pdbx_description
1 polymer ?
#
loop_
_entity_poly.entity_id
_entity_poly.type
_entity_poly.pdbx_seq_one_letter_code
_entity_poly.pdbx_strand_id
1 'polypeptide(L)'
;LTTFTLNCERKNKHSAIRETLEKVLKADQRFRNPYIPAKQNPIDRRNTKIVTQIIDSLGWLGKDEIGNDANLALFLVIQHTDKLSTMEKYLAKIKVAAKINKADKRQVAYLTDRVELINGRKQIYGTQLTFDKNGNAFIDNVIDPGKVNERRKKMGMEAIEEYLKVVDSDSKR
;
A
#
# COMPACT_ATOMS: atom_id res chain seq x y z
N LEU A 1 29.42 -27.03 6.31
CA LEU A 1 29.82 -25.93 5.40
C LEU A 1 28.67 -25.34 4.58
N THR A 2 27.55 -26.05 4.38
CA THR A 2 26.44 -25.66 3.49
C THR A 2 25.45 -24.64 4.10
N THR A 3 25.21 -24.66 5.40
CA THR A 3 24.22 -23.77 6.06
C THR A 3 24.70 -22.33 6.21
N PHE A 4 25.99 -22.12 6.42
CA PHE A 4 26.59 -20.78 6.58
C PHE A 4 26.65 -20.02 5.25
N THR A 5 26.99 -20.70 4.17
CA THR A 5 27.01 -20.14 2.81
C THR A 5 25.60 -19.74 2.35
N LEU A 6 24.60 -20.57 2.57
CA LEU A 6 23.19 -20.29 2.22
C LEU A 6 22.63 -19.08 2.99
N ASN A 7 23.01 -18.90 4.26
CA ASN A 7 22.59 -17.74 5.05
C ASN A 7 23.27 -16.44 4.59
N CYS A 8 24.53 -16.51 4.15
CA CYS A 8 25.25 -15.36 3.62
C CYS A 8 24.68 -14.91 2.26
N GLU A 9 24.40 -15.85 1.36
CA GLU A 9 23.78 -15.57 0.07
C GLU A 9 22.35 -15.01 0.22
N ARG A 10 21.56 -15.53 1.16
CA ARG A 10 20.22 -15.02 1.45
C ARG A 10 20.26 -13.60 2.01
N LYS A 11 21.17 -13.29 2.93
CA LYS A 11 21.38 -11.92 3.45
C LYS A 11 21.79 -10.95 2.34
N ASN A 12 22.72 -11.32 1.47
CA ASN A 12 23.16 -10.49 0.35
C ASN A 12 22.03 -10.26 -0.67
N LYS A 13 21.24 -11.29 -0.96
CA LYS A 13 20.08 -11.18 -1.85
C LYS A 13 19.00 -10.23 -1.29
N HIS A 14 18.70 -10.31 0.00
CA HIS A 14 17.75 -9.40 0.64
C HIS A 14 18.27 -7.97 0.71
N SER A 15 19.58 -7.74 0.88
CA SER A 15 20.19 -6.40 0.83
C SER A 15 20.00 -5.73 -0.53
N ALA A 16 20.29 -6.41 -1.63
CA ALA A 16 20.10 -5.89 -2.98
C ALA A 16 18.62 -5.58 -3.31
N ILE A 17 17.71 -6.46 -2.85
CA ILE A 17 16.26 -6.25 -2.99
C ILE A 17 15.80 -5.04 -2.18
N ARG A 18 16.25 -4.91 -0.95
CA ARG A 18 15.96 -3.76 -0.08
C ARG A 18 16.38 -2.45 -0.76
N GLU A 19 17.63 -2.34 -1.21
CA GLU A 19 18.13 -1.16 -1.91
C GLU A 19 17.30 -0.82 -3.17
N THR A 20 16.91 -1.85 -3.93
CA THR A 20 16.04 -1.69 -5.11
C THR A 20 14.69 -1.11 -4.71
N LEU A 21 14.04 -1.68 -3.68
CA LEU A 21 12.72 -1.25 -3.22
C LEU A 21 12.75 0.13 -2.56
N GLU A 22 13.81 0.50 -1.85
CA GLU A 22 13.99 1.85 -1.30
C GLU A 22 14.12 2.90 -2.43
N LYS A 23 14.81 2.58 -3.53
CA LYS A 23 14.85 3.43 -4.73
C LYS A 23 13.48 3.50 -5.41
N VAL A 24 12.75 2.39 -5.46
CA VAL A 24 11.37 2.33 -5.97
C VAL A 24 10.46 3.22 -5.14
N LEU A 25 10.54 3.18 -3.80
CA LEU A 25 9.75 4.03 -2.92
C LEU A 25 10.00 5.52 -3.19
N LYS A 26 11.26 5.93 -3.27
CA LYS A 26 11.62 7.32 -3.60
C LYS A 26 11.06 7.76 -4.96
N ALA A 27 11.13 6.89 -5.96
CA ALA A 27 10.61 7.17 -7.28
C ALA A 27 9.07 7.23 -7.29
N ASP A 28 8.40 6.34 -6.54
CA ASP A 28 6.95 6.30 -6.39
C ASP A 28 6.39 7.61 -5.83
N GLN A 29 7.07 8.25 -4.88
CA GLN A 29 6.62 9.47 -4.22
C GLN A 29 7.02 10.77 -4.95
N ARG A 30 7.88 10.70 -5.98
CA ARG A 30 8.60 11.86 -6.52
C ARG A 30 7.71 12.96 -7.09
N PHE A 31 6.61 12.60 -7.75
CA PHE A 31 5.70 13.53 -8.43
C PHE A 31 4.24 13.35 -7.96
N ARG A 32 4.04 12.96 -6.69
CA ARG A 32 2.69 12.78 -6.12
C ARG A 32 2.16 14.01 -5.39
N ASN A 33 3.04 14.90 -4.94
CA ASN A 33 2.62 16.12 -4.29
C ASN A 33 3.46 17.33 -4.81
N PRO A 34 2.94 18.14 -5.73
CA PRO A 34 1.67 17.93 -6.45
C PRO A 34 1.73 16.76 -7.43
N TYR A 35 0.58 16.11 -7.69
CA TYR A 35 0.53 15.00 -8.62
C TYR A 35 0.70 15.47 -10.06
N ILE A 36 1.74 14.97 -10.74
CA ILE A 36 2.07 15.30 -12.13
C ILE A 36 1.98 14.02 -12.98
N PRO A 37 0.80 13.72 -13.56
CA PRO A 37 0.54 12.44 -14.25
C PRO A 37 1.55 12.11 -15.35
N ALA A 38 1.91 13.09 -16.18
CA ALA A 38 2.85 12.89 -17.30
C ALA A 38 4.23 12.40 -16.84
N LYS A 39 4.66 12.78 -15.63
CA LYS A 39 5.94 12.36 -15.05
C LYS A 39 5.79 11.10 -14.19
N GLN A 40 4.72 10.99 -13.43
CA GLN A 40 4.54 9.91 -12.46
C GLN A 40 4.08 8.59 -13.11
N ASN A 41 3.15 8.63 -14.09
CA ASN A 41 2.60 7.40 -14.68
C ASN A 41 3.65 6.48 -15.32
N PRO A 42 4.69 6.96 -16.04
CA PRO A 42 5.77 6.09 -16.52
C PRO A 42 6.58 5.44 -15.40
N ILE A 43 6.77 6.17 -14.29
CA ILE A 43 7.46 5.65 -13.10
C ILE A 43 6.62 4.54 -12.47
N ASP A 44 5.32 4.76 -12.29
CA ASP A 44 4.40 3.79 -11.69
C ASP A 44 4.36 2.48 -12.48
N ARG A 45 4.30 2.56 -13.82
CA ARG A 45 4.36 1.37 -14.68
C ARG A 45 5.66 0.60 -14.53
N ARG A 46 6.81 1.29 -14.48
CA ARG A 46 8.11 0.66 -14.26
C ARG A 46 8.21 0.03 -12.87
N ASN A 47 7.80 0.76 -11.84
CA ASN A 47 7.82 0.29 -10.46
C ASN A 47 6.90 -0.93 -10.27
N THR A 48 5.71 -0.91 -10.87
CA THR A 48 4.78 -2.05 -10.87
C THR A 48 5.46 -3.31 -11.43
N LYS A 49 6.18 -3.20 -12.55
CA LYS A 49 6.90 -4.34 -13.13
C LYS A 49 7.97 -4.90 -12.17
N ILE A 50 8.77 -4.03 -11.55
CA ILE A 50 9.81 -4.43 -10.60
C ILE A 50 9.20 -5.13 -9.38
N VAL A 51 8.20 -4.50 -8.75
CA VAL A 51 7.59 -5.01 -7.53
C VAL A 51 6.85 -6.32 -7.77
N THR A 52 6.12 -6.42 -8.86
CA THR A 52 5.39 -7.66 -9.19
C THR A 52 6.34 -8.82 -9.47
N GLN A 53 7.48 -8.59 -10.13
CA GLN A 53 8.52 -9.61 -10.30
C GLN A 53 9.11 -10.08 -8.97
N ILE A 54 9.37 -9.16 -8.04
CA ILE A 54 9.88 -9.52 -6.70
C ILE A 54 8.85 -10.35 -5.94
N ILE A 55 7.58 -9.91 -5.88
CA ILE A 55 6.53 -10.62 -5.15
C ILE A 55 6.23 -11.99 -5.79
N ASP A 56 6.26 -12.10 -7.11
CA ASP A 56 5.99 -13.37 -7.79
C ASP A 56 7.14 -14.38 -7.62
N SER A 57 8.39 -13.90 -7.49
CA SER A 57 9.56 -14.77 -7.34
C SER A 57 9.86 -15.17 -5.89
N LEU A 58 9.55 -14.29 -4.91
CA LEU A 58 10.01 -14.43 -3.52
C LEU A 58 8.86 -14.40 -2.51
N GLY A 59 7.63 -14.16 -2.97
CA GLY A 59 6.51 -13.87 -2.09
C GLY A 59 6.56 -12.45 -1.54
N TRP A 60 5.63 -12.12 -0.66
CA TRP A 60 5.61 -10.85 0.05
C TRP A 60 6.66 -10.87 1.16
N LEU A 61 7.72 -10.10 1.02
CA LEU A 61 8.79 -10.01 1.99
C LEU A 61 8.39 -9.10 3.16
N GLY A 62 8.63 -9.54 4.38
CA GLY A 62 8.31 -8.82 5.60
C GLY A 62 9.33 -7.73 5.95
N LYS A 63 8.93 -6.80 6.81
CA LYS A 63 9.82 -5.73 7.30
C LYS A 63 11.09 -6.25 8.00
N ASP A 64 11.01 -7.42 8.62
CA ASP A 64 12.16 -8.06 9.29
C ASP A 64 13.16 -8.64 8.28
N GLU A 65 12.73 -8.87 7.02
CA GLU A 65 13.55 -9.38 5.93
C GLU A 65 14.20 -8.25 5.12
N ILE A 66 13.46 -7.16 4.84
CA ILE A 66 13.88 -6.09 3.93
C ILE A 66 13.79 -4.66 4.49
N GLY A 67 13.38 -4.49 5.74
CA GLY A 67 13.19 -3.17 6.37
C GLY A 67 11.83 -2.54 6.06
N ASN A 68 11.51 -1.47 6.81
CA ASN A 68 10.19 -0.83 6.75
C ASN A 68 9.91 -0.17 5.39
N ASP A 69 10.86 0.60 4.86
CA ASP A 69 10.69 1.37 3.62
C ASP A 69 10.53 0.46 2.41
N ALA A 70 11.34 -0.60 2.33
CA ALA A 70 11.23 -1.58 1.26
C ALA A 70 9.90 -2.37 1.35
N ASN A 71 9.45 -2.72 2.56
CA ASN A 71 8.15 -3.36 2.74
C ASN A 71 6.99 -2.42 2.38
N LEU A 72 7.09 -1.13 2.73
CA LEU A 72 6.13 -0.10 2.34
C LEU A 72 6.06 0.08 0.81
N ALA A 73 7.22 0.02 0.12
CA ALA A 73 7.28 0.12 -1.34
C ALA A 73 6.46 -0.98 -2.02
N LEU A 74 6.48 -2.22 -1.50
CA LEU A 74 5.67 -3.32 -2.06
C LEU A 74 4.18 -2.95 -2.09
N PHE A 75 3.67 -2.39 -0.99
CA PHE A 75 2.27 -1.98 -0.88
C PHE A 75 1.95 -0.77 -1.77
N LEU A 76 2.72 0.33 -1.65
CA LEU A 76 2.39 1.58 -2.33
C LEU A 76 2.39 1.42 -3.85
N VAL A 77 3.33 0.68 -4.41
CA VAL A 77 3.38 0.42 -5.85
C VAL A 77 2.15 -0.35 -6.34
N ILE A 78 1.69 -1.36 -5.58
CA ILE A 78 0.45 -2.07 -5.92
C ILE A 78 -0.78 -1.16 -5.76
N GLN A 79 -0.80 -0.31 -4.73
CA GLN A 79 -1.86 0.68 -4.49
C GLN A 79 -1.96 1.71 -5.62
N HIS A 80 -0.84 2.03 -6.29
CA HIS A 80 -0.74 3.08 -7.30
C HIS A 80 -0.74 2.56 -8.75
N THR A 81 -0.78 1.26 -8.98
CA THR A 81 -0.89 0.73 -10.35
C THR A 81 -2.18 1.19 -11.02
N ASP A 82 -2.13 1.40 -12.33
CA ASP A 82 -3.29 1.74 -13.16
C ASP A 82 -4.14 0.53 -13.56
N LYS A 83 -3.75 -0.69 -13.16
CA LYS A 83 -4.41 -1.95 -13.56
C LYS A 83 -5.16 -2.60 -12.41
N LEU A 84 -6.49 -2.57 -12.48
CA LEU A 84 -7.35 -3.23 -11.49
C LEU A 84 -7.01 -4.72 -11.31
N SER A 85 -6.79 -5.46 -12.40
CA SER A 85 -6.43 -6.89 -12.32
C SER A 85 -5.13 -7.14 -11.55
N THR A 86 -4.17 -6.20 -11.60
CA THR A 86 -2.96 -6.24 -10.79
C THR A 86 -3.30 -6.01 -9.32
N MET A 87 -4.08 -4.99 -8.99
CA MET A 87 -4.51 -4.73 -7.61
C MET A 87 -5.21 -5.96 -7.01
N GLU A 88 -6.17 -6.55 -7.72
CA GLU A 88 -6.92 -7.74 -7.28
C GLU A 88 -6.01 -8.95 -7.04
N LYS A 89 -5.11 -9.26 -7.98
CA LYS A 89 -4.12 -10.33 -7.83
C LYS A 89 -3.27 -10.17 -6.57
N TYR A 90 -2.75 -8.97 -6.34
CA TYR A 90 -1.85 -8.73 -5.20
C TYR A 90 -2.60 -8.42 -3.90
N LEU A 91 -3.88 -8.01 -3.94
CA LEU A 91 -4.74 -7.96 -2.76
C LEU A 91 -4.89 -9.34 -2.12
N ALA A 92 -5.02 -10.40 -2.91
CA ALA A 92 -5.03 -11.76 -2.38
C ALA A 92 -3.70 -12.11 -1.67
N LYS A 93 -2.56 -11.71 -2.27
CA LYS A 93 -1.23 -11.98 -1.70
C LYS A 93 -0.95 -11.19 -0.42
N ILE A 94 -1.30 -9.90 -0.36
CA ILE A 94 -1.08 -9.08 0.85
C ILE A 94 -1.97 -9.54 2.00
N LYS A 95 -3.19 -10.01 1.74
CA LYS A 95 -4.07 -10.62 2.76
C LYS A 95 -3.41 -11.83 3.43
N VAL A 96 -2.77 -12.69 2.65
CA VAL A 96 -2.00 -13.83 3.19
C VAL A 96 -0.78 -13.35 3.97
N ALA A 97 -0.03 -12.39 3.44
CA ALA A 97 1.14 -11.82 4.08
C ALA A 97 0.80 -11.17 5.44
N ALA A 98 -0.32 -10.46 5.53
CA ALA A 98 -0.78 -9.84 6.78
C ALA A 98 -1.13 -10.86 7.88
N LYS A 99 -1.63 -12.06 7.52
CA LYS A 99 -1.90 -13.13 8.50
C LYS A 99 -0.65 -13.66 9.18
N ILE A 100 0.52 -13.54 8.53
CA ILE A 100 1.81 -13.99 9.03
C ILE A 100 2.75 -12.80 9.37
N ASN A 101 2.19 -11.62 9.59
CA ASN A 101 2.88 -10.38 9.97
C ASN A 101 3.94 -9.88 8.98
N LYS A 102 3.89 -10.30 7.70
CA LYS A 102 4.76 -9.79 6.64
C LYS A 102 4.23 -8.51 5.97
N ALA A 103 2.96 -8.16 6.19
CA ALA A 103 2.34 -6.91 5.74
C ALA A 103 1.48 -6.32 6.87
N ASP A 104 1.27 -5.01 6.84
CA ASP A 104 0.40 -4.31 7.78
C ASP A 104 -1.09 -4.54 7.38
N LYS A 105 -1.93 -4.86 8.36
CA LYS A 105 -3.38 -5.01 8.15
C LYS A 105 -4.03 -3.74 7.60
N ARG A 106 -3.52 -2.56 7.98
CA ARG A 106 -3.99 -1.28 7.46
C ARG A 106 -3.79 -1.18 5.94
N GLN A 107 -2.65 -1.65 5.43
CA GLN A 107 -2.38 -1.70 3.98
C GLN A 107 -3.40 -2.59 3.25
N VAL A 108 -3.82 -3.69 3.87
CA VAL A 108 -4.90 -4.54 3.33
C VAL A 108 -6.21 -3.76 3.25
N ALA A 109 -6.55 -2.97 4.28
CA ALA A 109 -7.75 -2.14 4.27
C ALA A 109 -7.73 -1.10 3.15
N TYR A 110 -6.62 -0.36 3.01
CA TYR A 110 -6.44 0.65 1.94
C TYR A 110 -6.59 0.04 0.54
N LEU A 111 -5.89 -1.06 0.26
CA LEU A 111 -5.97 -1.69 -1.06
C LEU A 111 -7.34 -2.32 -1.31
N THR A 112 -8.00 -2.86 -0.27
CA THR A 112 -9.37 -3.39 -0.38
C THR A 112 -10.32 -2.30 -0.82
N ASP A 113 -10.37 -1.18 -0.12
CA ASP A 113 -11.30 -0.09 -0.44
C ASP A 113 -11.06 0.49 -1.84
N ARG A 114 -9.81 0.61 -2.26
CA ARG A 114 -9.48 1.06 -3.62
C ARG A 114 -10.02 0.09 -4.68
N VAL A 115 -9.83 -1.21 -4.49
CA VAL A 115 -10.36 -2.25 -5.39
C VAL A 115 -11.90 -2.22 -5.41
N GLU A 116 -12.52 -2.08 -4.24
CA GLU A 116 -13.98 -1.99 -4.15
C GLU A 116 -14.52 -0.78 -4.93
N LEU A 117 -13.94 0.41 -4.73
CA LEU A 117 -14.38 1.62 -5.44
C LEU A 117 -14.18 1.55 -6.95
N ILE A 118 -13.04 1.03 -7.43
CA ILE A 118 -12.81 0.88 -8.87
C ILE A 118 -13.80 -0.10 -9.50
N ASN A 119 -14.24 -1.12 -8.74
CA ASN A 119 -15.30 -2.04 -9.15
C ASN A 119 -16.73 -1.47 -9.00
N GLY A 120 -16.89 -0.19 -8.65
CA GLY A 120 -18.19 0.46 -8.45
C GLY A 120 -18.90 0.03 -7.15
N ARG A 121 -18.20 -0.59 -6.22
CA ARG A 121 -18.73 -1.03 -4.92
C ARG A 121 -18.39 -0.04 -3.81
N LYS A 122 -19.00 -0.23 -2.63
CA LYS A 122 -18.80 0.63 -1.46
C LYS A 122 -17.51 0.25 -0.73
N GLN A 123 -16.84 1.25 -0.16
CA GLN A 123 -15.72 1.08 0.76
C GLN A 123 -16.13 0.25 1.98
N ILE A 124 -15.23 -0.58 2.47
CA ILE A 124 -15.43 -1.40 3.68
C ILE A 124 -14.92 -0.66 4.92
N TYR A 125 -13.81 0.05 4.78
CA TYR A 125 -13.08 0.66 5.90
C TYR A 125 -13.08 2.19 5.85
N GLY A 126 -13.50 2.82 4.75
CA GLY A 126 -13.45 4.27 4.57
C GLY A 126 -12.02 4.80 4.57
N THR A 127 -11.19 4.31 3.67
CA THR A 127 -9.79 4.71 3.57
C THR A 127 -9.51 5.66 2.42
N GLN A 128 -10.39 5.72 1.43
CA GLN A 128 -10.24 6.57 0.26
C GLN A 128 -11.03 7.86 0.47
N LEU A 129 -10.31 8.98 0.38
CA LEU A 129 -10.84 10.30 0.63
C LEU A 129 -11.45 10.91 -0.63
N THR A 130 -12.48 11.71 -0.42
CA THR A 130 -13.04 12.65 -1.38
C THR A 130 -12.86 14.06 -0.81
N PHE A 131 -12.72 15.07 -1.67
CA PHE A 131 -12.58 16.47 -1.25
C PHE A 131 -13.74 17.28 -1.81
N ASP A 132 -14.32 18.12 -0.96
CA ASP A 132 -15.34 19.08 -1.39
C ASP A 132 -14.72 20.26 -2.15
N LYS A 133 -15.58 21.16 -2.67
CA LYS A 133 -15.16 22.38 -3.39
C LYS A 133 -14.32 23.37 -2.55
N ASN A 134 -14.33 23.21 -1.23
CA ASN A 134 -13.57 24.04 -0.29
C ASN A 134 -12.27 23.35 0.14
N GLY A 135 -11.99 22.14 -0.35
CA GLY A 135 -10.83 21.34 0.00
C GLY A 135 -10.95 20.54 1.30
N ASN A 136 -12.15 20.49 1.91
CA ASN A 136 -12.34 19.67 3.11
C ASN A 136 -12.42 18.18 2.73
N ALA A 137 -11.68 17.35 3.44
CA ALA A 137 -11.71 15.91 3.25
C ALA A 137 -12.98 15.30 3.86
N PHE A 138 -13.60 14.40 3.13
CA PHE A 138 -14.68 13.56 3.65
C PHE A 138 -14.59 12.15 3.06
N ILE A 139 -15.30 11.22 3.68
CA ILE A 139 -15.38 9.84 3.23
C ILE A 139 -16.83 9.56 2.89
N ASP A 140 -17.05 9.19 1.66
CA ASP A 140 -18.35 8.79 1.14
C ASP A 140 -18.37 7.30 0.76
N ASN A 141 -19.54 6.84 0.32
CA ASN A 141 -19.71 5.53 -0.28
C ASN A 141 -19.18 4.36 0.58
N VAL A 142 -19.42 4.42 1.90
CA VAL A 142 -19.04 3.36 2.86
C VAL A 142 -20.22 2.41 3.10
N ILE A 143 -19.96 1.11 3.13
CA ILE A 143 -20.97 0.13 3.51
C ILE A 143 -21.22 0.21 5.03
N ASP A 144 -22.50 0.25 5.43
CA ASP A 144 -22.90 0.26 6.84
C ASP A 144 -22.03 1.23 7.69
N PRO A 145 -22.21 2.55 7.52
CA PRO A 145 -21.34 3.57 8.16
C PRO A 145 -21.33 3.45 9.69
N GLY A 146 -22.44 3.02 10.32
CA GLY A 146 -22.54 2.85 11.78
C GLY A 146 -21.57 1.80 12.34
N LYS A 147 -21.07 0.89 11.50
CA LYS A 147 -20.12 -0.17 11.91
C LYS A 147 -18.72 0.01 11.34
N VAL A 148 -18.43 1.12 10.68
CA VAL A 148 -17.13 1.33 10.05
C VAL A 148 -15.98 1.33 11.08
N ASN A 149 -16.17 1.96 12.23
CA ASN A 149 -15.15 2.02 13.28
C ASN A 149 -14.86 0.67 13.91
N GLU A 150 -15.84 -0.24 14.01
CA GLU A 150 -15.60 -1.62 14.44
C GLU A 150 -14.70 -2.37 13.44
N ARG A 151 -14.94 -2.18 12.12
CA ARG A 151 -14.11 -2.79 11.07
C ARG A 151 -12.70 -2.20 11.07
N ARG A 152 -12.57 -0.88 11.21
CA ARG A 152 -11.29 -0.18 11.31
C ARG A 152 -10.46 -0.67 12.49
N LYS A 153 -11.06 -0.79 13.67
CA LYS A 153 -10.41 -1.33 14.87
C LYS A 153 -9.80 -2.71 14.66
N LYS A 154 -10.50 -3.62 13.94
CA LYS A 154 -9.99 -4.97 13.62
C LYS A 154 -8.75 -4.94 12.72
N MET A 155 -8.58 -3.85 11.94
CA MET A 155 -7.43 -3.61 11.09
C MET A 155 -6.33 -2.79 11.77
N GLY A 156 -6.48 -2.44 13.05
CA GLY A 156 -5.53 -1.61 13.79
C GLY A 156 -5.53 -0.15 13.34
N MET A 157 -6.69 0.35 12.88
CA MET A 157 -6.88 1.72 12.41
C MET A 157 -7.63 2.54 13.47
N GLU A 158 -7.34 3.83 13.55
CA GLU A 158 -8.07 4.82 14.33
C GLU A 158 -9.52 4.97 13.82
N ALA A 159 -10.39 5.56 14.64
CA ALA A 159 -11.75 5.90 14.23
C ALA A 159 -11.74 6.85 13.02
N ILE A 160 -12.78 6.81 12.19
CA ILE A 160 -12.85 7.57 10.94
C ILE A 160 -12.81 9.08 11.20
N GLU A 161 -13.42 9.52 12.30
CA GLU A 161 -13.47 10.91 12.72
C GLU A 161 -12.07 11.44 13.11
N GLU A 162 -11.25 10.59 13.72
CA GLU A 162 -9.86 10.89 14.08
C GLU A 162 -8.99 10.98 12.83
N TYR A 163 -9.16 10.04 11.92
CA TYR A 163 -8.47 10.03 10.63
C TYR A 163 -8.74 11.31 9.83
N LEU A 164 -9.99 11.75 9.73
CA LEU A 164 -10.35 12.98 9.02
C LEU A 164 -9.72 14.23 9.66
N LYS A 165 -9.67 14.31 10.99
CA LYS A 165 -8.99 15.43 11.67
C LYS A 165 -7.51 15.56 11.30
N VAL A 166 -6.79 14.42 11.21
CA VAL A 166 -5.38 14.40 10.81
C VAL A 166 -5.22 14.91 9.39
N VAL A 167 -6.04 14.41 8.46
CA VAL A 167 -5.99 14.83 7.04
C VAL A 167 -6.28 16.32 6.88
N ASP A 168 -7.31 16.85 7.55
CA ASP A 168 -7.65 18.28 7.48
C ASP A 168 -6.54 19.16 8.05
N SER A 169 -5.81 18.71 9.06
CA SER A 169 -4.67 19.44 9.63
C SER A 169 -3.48 19.49 8.66
N ASP A 170 -3.24 18.42 7.91
CA ASP A 170 -2.12 18.32 6.96
C ASP A 170 -2.40 19.07 5.66
N SER A 171 -3.68 19.16 5.24
CA SER A 171 -4.09 19.89 4.04
C SER A 171 -4.03 21.43 4.19
N LYS A 172 -3.94 21.93 5.43
CA LYS A 172 -3.87 23.37 5.76
C LYS A 172 -2.43 23.87 6.01
N ARG A 173 -1.42 23.03 5.88
CA ARG A 173 0.02 23.37 5.96
C ARG A 173 0.63 23.51 4.58
#